data_1858dfa5ff0f23753fbca4f21050fe0d
#
_entry.id   1858dfa5ff0f23753fbca4f21050fe0d
#
_cell.length_a   1.000
_cell.length_b   1.000
_cell.length_c   1.000
_cell.angle_alpha   90.00
_cell.angle_beta   90.00
_cell.angle_gamma   90.00
#
_symmetry.space_group_name_H-M   'P 1'
#
loop_
_entity.id
_entity.type
_entity.pdbx_description
1 polymer ?
#
loop_
_entity_poly.entity_id
_entity_poly.type
_entity_poly.pdbx_seq_one_letter_code
_entity_poly.pdbx_strand_id
1 'polypeptide(L)'
;MKRKERLRYYSLYTVIFAVLSFLVFFIFIKNGRSFVYESNGEDGIAQHYMSLVYLGNYLRDILHNLFINHKLIIPQWDMTLGLGADVITTMNYYVLGDPLNLLAVFVSPEKTEYLYTFLIALRIYLAGLVFSVYCRHWNFRPFYILLGSYIYCFGNFALYTGIMHPFFLNPMIYLPLLLLGIEKIFERKSPAVFVLSVFLSAVSNFYFFYMLSIFMFIYAVFRYVMIFHKIQLKELVGWLIRFIALYVLGIG
;
A
#
# COMPACT_ATOMS: atom_id res chain seq x y z
N MET A 1 3.67 21.16 15.46
CA MET A 1 2.73 20.55 16.44
C MET A 1 3.54 19.85 17.53
N LYS A 2 3.25 20.13 18.81
CA LYS A 2 3.91 19.50 19.97
C LYS A 2 3.59 17.99 20.00
N ARG A 3 4.48 17.17 20.62
CA ARG A 3 4.32 15.69 20.68
C ARG A 3 2.93 15.26 21.22
N LYS A 4 2.43 15.94 22.27
CA LYS A 4 1.11 15.65 22.86
C LYS A 4 -0.06 15.92 21.89
N GLU A 5 0.01 17.02 21.13
CA GLU A 5 -1.02 17.36 20.13
C GLU A 5 -1.05 16.35 18.98
N ARG A 6 0.15 15.86 18.58
CA ARG A 6 0.27 14.83 17.55
C ARG A 6 -0.35 13.51 17.99
N LEU A 7 -0.07 13.07 19.21
CA LEU A 7 -0.68 11.87 19.78
C LEU A 7 -2.20 12.01 19.85
N ARG A 8 -2.72 13.13 20.37
CA ARG A 8 -4.17 13.39 20.43
C ARG A 8 -4.81 13.35 19.04
N TYR A 9 -4.16 13.93 18.04
CA TYR A 9 -4.68 13.92 16.67
C TYR A 9 -4.80 12.50 16.13
N TYR A 10 -3.75 11.67 16.24
CA TYR A 10 -3.78 10.31 15.71
C TYR A 10 -4.70 9.38 16.50
N SER A 11 -4.81 9.57 17.82
CA SER A 11 -5.82 8.86 18.61
C SER A 11 -7.23 9.21 18.15
N LEU A 12 -7.51 10.50 17.92
CA LEU A 12 -8.81 10.94 17.39
C LEU A 12 -9.08 10.36 16.00
N TYR A 13 -8.08 10.39 15.11
CA TYR A 13 -8.15 9.75 13.79
C TYR A 13 -8.53 8.27 13.93
N THR A 14 -7.84 7.51 14.76
CA THR A 14 -8.11 6.08 14.94
C THR A 14 -9.51 5.81 15.48
N VAL A 15 -9.95 6.57 16.48
CA VAL A 15 -11.31 6.40 17.06
C VAL A 15 -12.40 6.70 16.03
N ILE A 16 -12.28 7.82 15.31
CA ILE A 16 -13.27 8.17 14.28
C ILE A 16 -13.23 7.16 13.13
N PHE A 17 -12.04 6.71 12.71
CA PHE A 17 -11.90 5.66 11.70
C PHE A 17 -12.63 4.38 12.13
N ALA A 18 -12.45 3.94 13.36
CA ALA A 18 -13.13 2.75 13.90
C ALA A 18 -14.66 2.90 13.87
N VAL A 19 -15.16 4.06 14.28
CA VAL A 19 -16.61 4.35 14.24
C VAL A 19 -17.14 4.38 12.81
N LEU A 20 -16.45 5.07 11.89
CA LEU A 20 -16.86 5.12 10.47
C LEU A 20 -16.78 3.74 9.82
N SER A 21 -15.73 2.97 10.07
CA SER A 21 -15.61 1.59 9.56
C SER A 21 -16.74 0.71 10.09
N PHE A 22 -17.08 0.82 11.37
CA PHE A 22 -18.22 0.08 11.93
C PHE A 22 -19.52 0.46 11.23
N LEU A 23 -19.78 1.74 10.99
CA LEU A 23 -21.00 2.21 10.33
C LEU A 23 -21.06 1.76 8.86
N VAL A 24 -19.97 1.93 8.11
CA VAL A 24 -19.89 1.58 6.68
C VAL A 24 -20.01 0.07 6.49
N PHE A 25 -19.32 -0.71 7.30
CA PHE A 25 -19.30 -2.17 7.18
C PHE A 25 -20.30 -2.90 8.09
N PHE A 26 -21.23 -2.15 8.70
CA PHE A 26 -22.21 -2.69 9.65
C PHE A 26 -22.99 -3.90 9.11
N ILE A 27 -23.36 -3.85 7.84
CA ILE A 27 -24.11 -4.94 7.19
C ILE A 27 -23.30 -6.25 7.14
N PHE A 28 -21.99 -6.16 6.87
CA PHE A 28 -21.10 -7.33 6.87
C PHE A 28 -20.97 -7.89 8.29
N ILE A 29 -20.75 -7.01 9.27
CA ILE A 29 -20.60 -7.38 10.69
C ILE A 29 -21.89 -8.04 11.21
N LYS A 30 -23.05 -7.43 10.95
CA LYS A 30 -24.36 -7.93 11.38
C LYS A 30 -24.68 -9.31 10.81
N ASN A 31 -24.28 -9.57 9.58
CA ASN A 31 -24.56 -10.84 8.90
C ASN A 31 -23.42 -11.86 9.05
N GLY A 32 -22.39 -11.57 9.84
CA GLY A 32 -21.21 -12.44 10.01
C GLY A 32 -20.47 -12.72 8.70
N ARG A 33 -20.48 -11.77 7.75
CA ARG A 33 -19.85 -11.94 6.43
C ARG A 33 -18.47 -11.31 6.41
N SER A 34 -17.54 -11.99 5.75
CA SER A 34 -16.22 -11.46 5.43
C SER A 34 -16.23 -10.61 4.16
N PHE A 35 -15.09 -9.96 3.88
CA PHE A 35 -14.87 -9.25 2.61
C PHE A 35 -14.35 -10.15 1.49
N VAL A 36 -14.34 -11.45 1.67
CA VAL A 36 -14.12 -12.41 0.59
C VAL A 36 -15.34 -12.30 -0.34
N TYR A 37 -15.24 -11.38 -1.30
CA TYR A 37 -16.35 -10.97 -2.12
C TYR A 37 -16.46 -11.84 -3.36
N GLU A 38 -17.63 -12.42 -3.51
CA GLU A 38 -18.06 -13.13 -4.69
C GLU A 38 -18.96 -12.17 -5.49
N SER A 39 -18.41 -11.57 -6.53
CA SER A 39 -19.15 -10.76 -7.48
C SER A 39 -19.11 -11.42 -8.85
N ASN A 40 -19.76 -10.83 -9.81
CA ASN A 40 -19.87 -11.32 -11.21
C ASN A 40 -18.56 -11.74 -11.89
N GLY A 41 -17.41 -11.63 -11.26
CA GLY A 41 -16.10 -12.08 -11.74
C GLY A 41 -15.38 -13.04 -10.80
N GLU A 42 -15.91 -13.34 -9.61
CA GLU A 42 -15.36 -14.28 -8.62
C GLU A 42 -13.89 -14.00 -8.20
N ASP A 43 -13.31 -12.85 -8.58
CA ASP A 43 -11.89 -12.53 -8.36
C ASP A 43 -11.51 -12.53 -6.87
N GLY A 44 -12.42 -12.09 -6.01
CA GLY A 44 -12.19 -12.07 -4.57
C GLY A 44 -11.90 -13.45 -4.01
N ILE A 45 -12.78 -14.40 -4.25
CA ILE A 45 -12.67 -15.77 -3.72
C ILE A 45 -11.72 -16.63 -4.56
N ALA A 46 -11.85 -16.63 -5.89
CA ALA A 46 -11.12 -17.53 -6.76
C ALA A 46 -9.63 -17.15 -6.91
N GLN A 47 -9.29 -15.87 -6.80
CA GLN A 47 -7.92 -15.38 -7.02
C GLN A 47 -7.30 -14.82 -5.75
N HIS A 48 -7.83 -13.73 -5.19
CA HIS A 48 -7.13 -12.98 -4.13
C HIS A 48 -7.11 -13.72 -2.79
N TYR A 49 -8.23 -14.30 -2.39
CA TYR A 49 -8.32 -15.09 -1.16
C TYR A 49 -7.47 -16.35 -1.24
N MET A 50 -7.61 -17.12 -2.32
CA MET A 50 -6.83 -18.35 -2.51
C MET A 50 -5.34 -18.08 -2.60
N SER A 51 -4.94 -16.99 -3.23
CA SER A 51 -3.53 -16.57 -3.27
C SER A 51 -3.00 -16.22 -1.88
N LEU A 52 -3.82 -15.60 -1.02
CA LEU A 52 -3.42 -15.30 0.36
C LEU A 52 -3.28 -16.57 1.21
N VAL A 53 -4.18 -17.53 1.04
CA VAL A 53 -4.06 -18.86 1.68
C VAL A 53 -2.78 -19.57 1.22
N TYR A 54 -2.53 -19.57 -0.09
CA TYR A 54 -1.32 -20.14 -0.66
C TYR A 54 -0.06 -19.49 -0.09
N LEU A 55 0.01 -18.15 -0.06
CA LEU A 55 1.16 -17.42 0.49
C LEU A 55 1.41 -17.79 1.95
N GLY A 56 0.35 -17.90 2.76
CA GLY A 56 0.48 -18.30 4.16
C GLY A 56 1.10 -19.69 4.33
N ASN A 57 0.69 -20.69 3.52
CA ASN A 57 1.28 -22.02 3.50
C ASN A 57 2.75 -21.97 3.04
N TYR A 58 3.00 -21.33 1.90
CA TYR A 58 4.33 -21.19 1.32
C TYR A 58 5.34 -20.59 2.30
N LEU A 59 4.97 -19.52 3.01
CA LEU A 59 5.85 -18.89 4.00
C LEU A 59 6.06 -19.78 5.22
N ARG A 60 5.03 -20.49 5.70
CA ARG A 60 5.18 -21.44 6.82
C ARG A 60 6.10 -22.60 6.46
N ASP A 61 6.01 -23.12 5.24
CA ASP A 61 6.88 -24.22 4.78
C ASP A 61 8.35 -23.76 4.67
N ILE A 62 8.60 -22.53 4.20
CA ILE A 62 9.95 -21.94 4.20
C ILE A 62 10.48 -21.82 5.64
N LEU A 63 9.66 -21.28 6.57
CA LEU A 63 10.06 -21.14 7.95
C LEU A 63 10.26 -22.49 8.66
N HIS A 64 9.40 -23.46 8.40
CA HIS A 64 9.54 -24.82 8.93
C HIS A 64 10.87 -25.44 8.45
N ASN A 65 11.17 -25.35 7.16
CA ASN A 65 12.43 -25.86 6.64
C ASN A 65 13.64 -25.13 7.23
N LEU A 66 13.56 -23.82 7.42
CA LEU A 66 14.64 -23.03 7.99
C LEU A 66 14.90 -23.39 9.47
N PHE A 67 13.85 -23.46 10.29
CA PHE A 67 14.00 -23.62 11.74
C PHE A 67 14.10 -25.09 12.19
N ILE A 68 13.42 -26.00 11.52
CA ILE A 68 13.39 -27.42 11.90
C ILE A 68 14.44 -28.22 11.12
N ASN A 69 14.52 -28.02 9.81
CA ASN A 69 15.44 -28.77 8.97
C ASN A 69 16.80 -28.07 8.77
N HIS A 70 16.96 -26.85 9.33
CA HIS A 70 18.15 -25.99 9.19
C HIS A 70 18.55 -25.75 7.73
N LYS A 71 17.57 -25.70 6.82
CA LYS A 71 17.78 -25.48 5.38
C LYS A 71 16.85 -24.37 4.89
N LEU A 72 17.45 -23.33 4.30
CA LEU A 72 16.67 -22.32 3.58
C LEU A 72 16.29 -22.88 2.21
N ILE A 73 15.05 -23.32 2.08
CA ILE A 73 14.47 -23.81 0.82
C ILE A 73 13.38 -22.83 0.42
N ILE A 74 13.57 -22.16 -0.71
CA ILE A 74 12.60 -21.24 -1.32
C ILE A 74 12.16 -21.88 -2.63
N PRO A 75 11.02 -22.59 -2.68
CA PRO A 75 10.53 -23.21 -3.89
C PRO A 75 10.24 -22.15 -4.95
N GLN A 76 10.83 -22.28 -6.12
CA GLN A 76 10.58 -21.37 -7.26
C GLN A 76 9.51 -21.90 -8.20
N TRP A 77 9.29 -23.21 -8.20
CA TRP A 77 8.31 -23.90 -9.03
C TRP A 77 7.37 -24.72 -8.15
N ASP A 78 6.06 -24.65 -8.43
CA ASP A 78 5.05 -25.41 -7.73
C ASP A 78 4.09 -26.07 -8.73
N MET A 79 3.98 -27.40 -8.65
CA MET A 79 3.09 -28.19 -9.51
C MET A 79 1.62 -28.03 -9.16
N THR A 80 1.29 -27.49 -7.98
CA THR A 80 -0.09 -27.25 -7.54
C THR A 80 -0.66 -25.92 -8.05
N LEU A 81 0.18 -25.04 -8.59
CA LEU A 81 -0.24 -23.82 -9.23
C LEU A 81 -0.65 -24.10 -10.70
N GLY A 82 -1.96 -24.26 -10.92
CA GLY A 82 -2.48 -24.65 -12.22
C GLY A 82 -1.97 -26.04 -12.66
N LEU A 83 -1.23 -26.10 -13.76
CA LEU A 83 -0.56 -27.30 -14.25
C LEU A 83 0.96 -27.29 -13.95
N GLY A 84 1.39 -26.50 -12.98
CA GLY A 84 2.77 -26.20 -12.65
C GLY A 84 3.19 -24.81 -13.15
N ALA A 85 3.62 -23.95 -12.23
CA ALA A 85 4.02 -22.59 -12.55
C ALA A 85 5.15 -22.09 -11.65
N ASP A 86 5.86 -21.08 -12.14
CA ASP A 86 6.79 -20.29 -11.34
C ASP A 86 6.03 -19.50 -10.26
N VAL A 87 6.47 -19.67 -9.01
CA VAL A 87 5.79 -19.07 -7.85
C VAL A 87 5.93 -17.56 -7.87
N ILE A 88 7.11 -17.03 -8.22
CA ILE A 88 7.39 -15.60 -8.13
C ILE A 88 6.54 -14.85 -9.16
N THR A 89 6.60 -15.25 -10.43
CA THR A 89 5.86 -14.55 -11.50
C THR A 89 4.35 -14.69 -11.34
N THR A 90 3.87 -15.85 -10.87
CA THR A 90 2.45 -16.11 -10.69
C THR A 90 1.88 -15.36 -9.49
N MET A 91 2.58 -15.36 -8.35
CA MET A 91 2.06 -14.83 -7.09
C MET A 91 2.44 -13.36 -6.83
N ASN A 92 3.42 -12.81 -7.55
CA ASN A 92 3.83 -11.41 -7.36
C ASN A 92 2.68 -10.43 -7.62
N TYR A 93 1.90 -10.67 -8.65
CA TYR A 93 0.76 -9.82 -9.00
C TYR A 93 -0.29 -9.75 -7.88
N TYR A 94 -0.53 -10.87 -7.19
CA TYR A 94 -1.62 -10.99 -6.22
C TYR A 94 -1.20 -10.70 -4.78
N VAL A 95 -0.09 -11.32 -4.32
CA VAL A 95 0.20 -11.35 -2.88
C VAL A 95 1.67 -11.23 -2.50
N LEU A 96 2.59 -11.75 -3.30
CA LEU A 96 3.98 -11.98 -2.88
C LEU A 96 4.75 -10.68 -2.60
N GLY A 97 4.54 -9.65 -3.42
CA GLY A 97 5.23 -8.36 -3.29
C GLY A 97 4.62 -7.40 -2.27
N ASP A 98 3.48 -7.73 -1.68
CA ASP A 98 2.80 -6.87 -0.71
C ASP A 98 3.24 -7.19 0.72
N PRO A 99 3.94 -6.26 1.42
CA PRO A 99 4.45 -6.52 2.76
C PRO A 99 3.36 -6.79 3.80
N LEU A 100 2.13 -6.30 3.60
CA LEU A 100 1.01 -6.55 4.51
C LEU A 100 0.54 -8.01 4.42
N ASN A 101 0.67 -8.63 3.25
CA ASN A 101 0.29 -10.02 3.06
C ASN A 101 1.24 -11.01 3.78
N LEU A 102 2.45 -10.57 4.15
CA LEU A 102 3.38 -11.39 4.94
C LEU A 102 2.77 -11.80 6.30
N LEU A 103 1.77 -11.07 6.78
CA LEU A 103 1.02 -11.45 7.98
C LEU A 103 0.30 -12.81 7.85
N ALA A 104 0.11 -13.31 6.64
CA ALA A 104 -0.48 -14.64 6.39
C ALA A 104 0.33 -15.79 7.00
N VAL A 105 1.61 -15.60 7.25
CA VAL A 105 2.47 -16.61 7.90
C VAL A 105 1.99 -16.95 9.31
N PHE A 106 1.39 -15.99 10.02
CA PHE A 106 0.94 -16.13 11.41
C PHE A 106 -0.49 -16.68 11.55
N VAL A 107 -1.19 -16.86 10.43
CA VAL A 107 -2.62 -17.22 10.45
C VAL A 107 -2.82 -18.57 9.76
N SER A 108 -3.57 -19.47 10.43
CA SER A 108 -3.89 -20.78 9.84
C SER A 108 -4.82 -20.63 8.63
N PRO A 109 -4.80 -21.61 7.69
CA PRO A 109 -5.63 -21.55 6.48
C PRO A 109 -7.11 -21.29 6.76
N GLU A 110 -7.67 -21.92 7.80
CA GLU A 110 -9.09 -21.83 8.18
C GLU A 110 -9.48 -20.43 8.69
N LYS A 111 -8.50 -19.63 9.11
CA LYS A 111 -8.70 -18.27 9.63
C LYS A 111 -8.26 -17.19 8.65
N THR A 112 -7.78 -17.55 7.48
CA THR A 112 -7.30 -16.59 6.47
C THR A 112 -8.41 -15.64 6.01
N GLU A 113 -9.66 -16.04 6.07
CA GLU A 113 -10.84 -15.21 5.78
C GLU A 113 -10.89 -13.95 6.68
N TYR A 114 -10.62 -14.13 7.98
CA TYR A 114 -10.57 -12.98 8.92
C TYR A 114 -9.36 -12.08 8.65
N LEU A 115 -8.23 -12.69 8.32
CA LEU A 115 -7.05 -11.93 7.92
C LEU A 115 -7.31 -11.11 6.64
N TYR A 116 -7.96 -11.71 5.64
CA TYR A 116 -8.31 -11.03 4.39
C TYR A 116 -9.14 -9.76 4.66
N THR A 117 -10.19 -9.89 5.47
CA THR A 117 -11.04 -8.78 5.90
C THR A 117 -10.24 -7.72 6.67
N PHE A 118 -9.41 -8.16 7.62
CA PHE A 118 -8.54 -7.28 8.39
C PHE A 118 -7.56 -6.50 7.51
N LEU A 119 -6.92 -7.16 6.53
CA LEU A 119 -5.95 -6.53 5.63
C LEU A 119 -6.60 -5.45 4.75
N ILE A 120 -7.85 -5.63 4.31
CA ILE A 120 -8.59 -4.60 3.58
C ILE A 120 -8.83 -3.39 4.49
N ALA A 121 -9.36 -3.60 5.69
CA ALA A 121 -9.60 -2.53 6.65
C ALA A 121 -8.30 -1.80 7.03
N LEU A 122 -7.20 -2.55 7.22
CA LEU A 122 -5.88 -2.00 7.51
C LEU A 122 -5.36 -1.12 6.37
N ARG A 123 -5.53 -1.54 5.10
CA ARG A 123 -5.12 -0.72 3.94
C ARG A 123 -5.91 0.58 3.85
N ILE A 124 -7.23 0.53 4.06
CA ILE A 124 -8.08 1.73 4.11
C ILE A 124 -7.61 2.67 5.22
N TYR A 125 -7.33 2.13 6.41
CA TYR A 125 -6.80 2.89 7.55
C TYR A 125 -5.47 3.54 7.21
N LEU A 126 -4.51 2.78 6.66
CA LEU A 126 -3.20 3.28 6.29
C LEU A 126 -3.26 4.33 5.18
N ALA A 127 -4.13 4.17 4.18
CA ALA A 127 -4.32 5.15 3.12
C ALA A 127 -4.70 6.52 3.68
N GLY A 128 -5.71 6.60 4.54
CA GLY A 128 -6.10 7.86 5.17
C GLY A 128 -5.04 8.41 6.14
N LEU A 129 -4.37 7.52 6.89
CA LEU A 129 -3.29 7.90 7.80
C LEU A 129 -2.14 8.57 7.06
N VAL A 130 -1.66 7.94 5.99
CA VAL A 130 -0.55 8.45 5.18
C VAL A 130 -0.94 9.74 4.44
N PHE A 131 -2.16 9.80 3.92
CA PHE A 131 -2.69 11.04 3.34
C PHE A 131 -2.70 12.17 4.37
N SER A 132 -3.06 11.90 5.62
CA SER A 132 -2.99 12.90 6.70
C SER A 132 -1.57 13.39 6.97
N VAL A 133 -0.57 12.51 6.86
CA VAL A 133 0.85 12.87 7.00
C VAL A 133 1.29 13.79 5.86
N TYR A 134 0.88 13.50 4.63
CA TYR A 134 1.14 14.35 3.46
C TYR A 134 0.47 15.72 3.60
N CYS A 135 -0.81 15.78 3.92
CA CYS A 135 -1.54 17.05 4.10
C CYS A 135 -0.95 17.90 5.24
N ARG A 136 -0.41 17.26 6.26
CA ARG A 136 0.24 17.94 7.38
C ARG A 136 1.54 18.66 6.98
N HIS A 137 2.23 18.17 5.97
CA HIS A 137 3.38 18.84 5.38
C HIS A 137 3.05 20.27 4.91
N TRP A 138 1.82 20.47 4.44
CA TRP A 138 1.30 21.76 3.95
C TRP A 138 0.74 22.67 5.05
N ASN A 139 0.89 22.29 6.33
CA ASN A 139 0.40 23.06 7.49
C ASN A 139 -1.10 23.38 7.46
N PHE A 140 -1.92 22.54 6.81
CA PHE A 140 -3.36 22.68 6.90
C PHE A 140 -3.87 22.54 8.34
N ARG A 141 -5.03 23.13 8.64
CA ARG A 141 -5.64 23.00 9.97
C ARG A 141 -6.02 21.52 10.24
N PRO A 142 -5.83 21.03 11.46
CA PRO A 142 -6.06 19.62 11.80
C PRO A 142 -7.43 19.07 11.42
N PHE A 143 -8.47 19.90 11.52
CA PHE A 143 -9.83 19.54 11.14
C PHE A 143 -9.95 19.21 9.64
N TYR A 144 -9.39 20.05 8.77
CA TYR A 144 -9.45 19.83 7.32
C TYR A 144 -8.60 18.63 6.89
N ILE A 145 -7.48 18.41 7.57
CA ILE A 145 -6.65 17.21 7.33
C ILE A 145 -7.45 15.96 7.68
N LEU A 146 -8.14 15.96 8.82
CA LEU A 146 -8.95 14.83 9.27
C LEU A 146 -10.09 14.54 8.28
N LEU A 147 -10.84 15.58 7.91
CA LEU A 147 -11.94 15.45 6.95
C LEU A 147 -11.46 14.94 5.59
N GLY A 148 -10.40 15.55 5.04
CA GLY A 148 -9.80 15.13 3.76
C GLY A 148 -9.30 13.69 3.79
N SER A 149 -8.73 13.25 4.92
CA SER A 149 -8.25 11.87 5.09
C SER A 149 -9.39 10.86 5.02
N TYR A 150 -10.56 11.17 5.61
CA TYR A 150 -11.71 10.27 5.55
C TYR A 150 -12.37 10.29 4.17
N ILE A 151 -12.49 11.43 3.52
CA ILE A 151 -12.98 11.51 2.14
C ILE A 151 -12.06 10.68 1.22
N TYR A 152 -10.75 10.75 1.44
CA TYR A 152 -9.77 9.99 0.67
C TYR A 152 -9.91 8.48 0.89
N CYS A 153 -9.92 8.01 2.14
CA CYS A 153 -9.89 6.58 2.42
C CYS A 153 -11.27 5.88 2.38
N PHE A 154 -12.39 6.61 2.52
CA PHE A 154 -13.74 6.08 2.37
C PHE A 154 -14.39 6.48 1.04
N GLY A 155 -13.60 6.93 0.06
CA GLY A 155 -14.10 7.18 -1.28
C GLY A 155 -14.57 5.89 -1.97
N ASN A 156 -15.43 6.03 -2.99
CA ASN A 156 -16.01 4.89 -3.70
C ASN A 156 -14.97 3.91 -4.24
N PHE A 157 -13.82 4.38 -4.71
CA PHE A 157 -12.73 3.53 -5.18
C PHE A 157 -12.25 2.57 -4.07
N ALA A 158 -12.07 3.07 -2.84
CA ALA A 158 -11.64 2.23 -1.74
C ALA A 158 -12.72 1.23 -1.29
N LEU A 159 -13.98 1.68 -1.22
CA LEU A 159 -15.07 0.86 -0.67
C LEU A 159 -15.61 -0.17 -1.67
N TYR A 160 -15.53 0.11 -2.96
CA TYR A 160 -16.02 -0.79 -4.00
C TYR A 160 -14.86 -1.58 -4.61
N THR A 161 -13.98 -0.91 -5.32
CA THR A 161 -12.87 -1.57 -6.04
C THR A 161 -11.85 -2.21 -5.11
N GLY A 162 -11.54 -1.53 -3.97
CA GLY A 162 -10.58 -2.05 -3.00
C GLY A 162 -11.05 -3.27 -2.22
N ILE A 163 -12.37 -3.48 -2.08
CA ILE A 163 -12.90 -4.72 -1.48
C ILE A 163 -12.83 -5.88 -2.49
N MET A 164 -13.14 -5.61 -3.75
CA MET A 164 -13.05 -6.61 -4.83
C MET A 164 -11.59 -7.02 -5.12
N HIS A 165 -10.69 -6.05 -5.13
CA HIS A 165 -9.27 -6.22 -5.45
C HIS A 165 -8.40 -5.56 -4.37
N PRO A 166 -8.08 -6.24 -3.26
CA PRO A 166 -7.41 -5.64 -2.10
C PRO A 166 -6.11 -4.91 -2.40
N PHE A 167 -5.32 -5.38 -3.36
CA PHE A 167 -4.06 -4.75 -3.75
C PHE A 167 -4.26 -3.41 -4.48
N PHE A 168 -5.48 -3.09 -4.96
CA PHE A 168 -5.81 -1.76 -5.50
C PHE A 168 -5.80 -0.66 -4.44
N LEU A 169 -5.83 -1.01 -3.17
CA LEU A 169 -5.68 -0.06 -2.06
C LEU A 169 -4.22 0.37 -1.83
N ASN A 170 -3.25 -0.43 -2.28
CA ASN A 170 -1.84 -0.14 -2.06
C ASN A 170 -1.37 1.18 -2.69
N PRO A 171 -1.75 1.52 -3.94
CA PRO A 171 -1.43 2.84 -4.51
C PRO A 171 -1.98 4.01 -3.69
N MET A 172 -3.08 3.85 -2.99
CA MET A 172 -3.61 4.88 -2.10
C MET A 172 -2.71 5.11 -0.88
N ILE A 173 -1.90 4.14 -0.49
CA ILE A 173 -0.88 4.27 0.56
C ILE A 173 0.40 4.88 -0.04
N TYR A 174 0.86 4.38 -1.19
CA TYR A 174 2.15 4.76 -1.75
C TYR A 174 2.13 6.16 -2.38
N LEU A 175 1.04 6.58 -3.03
CA LEU A 175 0.96 7.89 -3.69
C LEU A 175 1.25 9.05 -2.73
N PRO A 176 0.57 9.21 -1.58
CA PRO A 176 0.89 10.32 -0.68
C PRO A 176 2.31 10.26 -0.11
N LEU A 177 2.90 9.07 0.05
CA LEU A 177 4.29 8.92 0.48
C LEU A 177 5.28 9.35 -0.60
N LEU A 178 5.03 8.98 -1.86
CA LEU A 178 5.83 9.42 -3.00
C LEU A 178 5.82 10.94 -3.13
N LEU A 179 4.62 11.56 -3.06
CA LEU A 179 4.47 13.00 -3.13
C LEU A 179 5.19 13.69 -1.96
N LEU A 180 5.04 13.19 -0.73
CA LEU A 180 5.78 13.69 0.43
C LEU A 180 7.29 13.53 0.26
N GLY A 181 7.73 12.43 -0.33
CA GLY A 181 9.13 12.18 -0.65
C GLY A 181 9.69 13.22 -1.62
N ILE A 182 8.95 13.56 -2.68
CA ILE A 182 9.30 14.60 -3.64
C ILE A 182 9.45 15.97 -2.96
N GLU A 183 8.48 16.36 -2.12
CA GLU A 183 8.56 17.61 -1.37
C GLU A 183 9.82 17.67 -0.49
N LYS A 184 10.13 16.59 0.23
CA LYS A 184 11.34 16.50 1.06
C LYS A 184 12.63 16.62 0.24
N ILE A 185 12.66 16.09 -0.99
CA ILE A 185 13.82 16.22 -1.87
C ILE A 185 14.01 17.67 -2.29
N PHE A 186 12.94 18.40 -2.67
CA PHE A 186 13.02 19.83 -2.98
C PHE A 186 13.44 20.67 -1.77
N GLU A 187 13.01 20.29 -0.57
CA GLU A 187 13.45 20.91 0.70
C GLU A 187 14.89 20.53 1.11
N ARG A 188 15.61 19.75 0.31
CA ARG A 188 16.95 19.21 0.61
C ARG A 188 17.02 18.40 1.91
N LYS A 189 15.90 17.78 2.29
CA LYS A 189 15.80 16.82 3.40
C LYS A 189 16.12 15.40 2.93
N SER A 190 16.12 14.45 3.86
CA SER A 190 16.38 13.03 3.56
C SER A 190 15.45 12.49 2.48
N PRO A 191 15.98 11.83 1.42
CA PRO A 191 15.19 11.22 0.38
C PRO A 191 14.61 9.84 0.78
N ALA A 192 14.86 9.36 2.00
CA ALA A 192 14.52 8.00 2.42
C ALA A 192 13.04 7.65 2.20
N VAL A 193 12.13 8.60 2.47
CA VAL A 193 10.69 8.38 2.25
C VAL A 193 10.40 8.11 0.77
N PHE A 194 11.05 8.85 -0.13
CA PHE A 194 10.89 8.67 -1.57
C PHE A 194 11.42 7.30 -2.01
N VAL A 195 12.68 6.98 -1.67
CA VAL A 195 13.35 5.73 -2.06
C VAL A 195 12.57 4.51 -1.54
N LEU A 196 12.17 4.51 -0.26
CA LEU A 196 11.38 3.44 0.33
C LEU A 196 9.99 3.31 -0.31
N SER A 197 9.36 4.41 -0.66
CA SER A 197 8.04 4.37 -1.32
C SER A 197 8.13 3.87 -2.76
N VAL A 198 9.19 4.20 -3.48
CA VAL A 198 9.50 3.65 -4.80
C VAL A 198 9.70 2.14 -4.68
N PHE A 199 10.56 1.69 -3.75
CA PHE A 199 10.80 0.27 -3.51
C PHE A 199 9.51 -0.50 -3.22
N LEU A 200 8.75 -0.06 -2.22
CA LEU A 200 7.52 -0.73 -1.82
C LEU A 200 6.47 -0.77 -2.94
N SER A 201 6.34 0.31 -3.71
CA SER A 201 5.39 0.32 -4.82
C SER A 201 5.85 -0.55 -6.00
N ALA A 202 7.16 -0.60 -6.29
CA ALA A 202 7.73 -1.44 -7.35
C ALA A 202 7.55 -2.92 -7.05
N VAL A 203 7.87 -3.34 -5.82
CA VAL A 203 7.76 -4.74 -5.40
C VAL A 203 6.28 -5.17 -5.28
N SER A 204 5.40 -4.27 -4.87
CA SER A 204 4.00 -4.58 -4.57
C SER A 204 3.18 -4.93 -5.80
N ASN A 205 3.22 -4.11 -6.85
CA ASN A 205 2.47 -4.36 -8.08
C ASN A 205 2.98 -3.51 -9.23
N PHE A 206 3.44 -4.16 -10.29
CA PHE A 206 4.01 -3.49 -11.47
C PHE A 206 3.04 -2.53 -12.17
N TYR A 207 1.77 -2.90 -12.32
CA TYR A 207 0.79 -2.08 -13.03
C TYR A 207 0.58 -0.73 -12.36
N PHE A 208 0.33 -0.73 -11.05
CA PHE A 208 0.18 0.52 -10.31
C PHE A 208 1.49 1.28 -10.15
N PHE A 209 2.61 0.58 -10.02
CA PHE A 209 3.91 1.23 -9.99
C PHE A 209 4.19 2.03 -11.26
N TYR A 210 3.86 1.49 -12.43
CA TYR A 210 3.97 2.20 -13.70
C TYR A 210 3.14 3.48 -13.70
N MET A 211 1.88 3.42 -13.30
CA MET A 211 1.00 4.59 -13.22
C MET A 211 1.50 5.64 -12.22
N LEU A 212 1.92 5.19 -11.03
CA LEU A 212 2.49 6.07 -10.01
C LEU A 212 3.78 6.74 -10.49
N SER A 213 4.61 6.04 -11.25
CA SER A 213 5.86 6.56 -11.79
C SER A 213 5.61 7.70 -12.77
N ILE A 214 4.69 7.53 -13.72
CA ILE A 214 4.31 8.60 -14.65
C ILE A 214 3.80 9.84 -13.87
N PHE A 215 2.87 9.62 -12.95
CA PHE A 215 2.28 10.71 -12.17
C PHE A 215 3.33 11.44 -11.32
N MET A 216 4.22 10.71 -10.68
CA MET A 216 5.28 11.23 -9.85
C MET A 216 6.24 12.16 -10.62
N PHE A 217 6.66 11.78 -11.84
CA PHE A 217 7.52 12.63 -12.66
C PHE A 217 6.79 13.89 -13.15
N ILE A 218 5.52 13.78 -13.55
CA ILE A 218 4.68 14.94 -13.90
C ILE A 218 4.57 15.86 -12.67
N TYR A 219 4.29 15.31 -11.50
CA TYR A 219 4.20 16.09 -10.27
C TYR A 219 5.52 16.78 -9.93
N ALA A 220 6.67 16.11 -10.07
CA ALA A 220 7.97 16.69 -9.80
C ALA A 220 8.27 17.91 -10.71
N VAL A 221 7.95 17.81 -12.01
CA VAL A 221 8.07 18.94 -12.96
C VAL A 221 7.14 20.09 -12.55
N PHE A 222 5.88 19.79 -12.27
CA PHE A 222 4.91 20.79 -11.81
C PHE A 222 5.39 21.51 -10.54
N ARG A 223 5.89 20.76 -9.56
CA ARG A 223 6.42 21.32 -8.31
C ARG A 223 7.67 22.16 -8.53
N TYR A 224 8.56 21.75 -9.44
CA TYR A 224 9.71 22.56 -9.82
C TYR A 224 9.26 23.94 -10.31
N VAL A 225 8.30 23.99 -11.24
CA VAL A 225 7.79 25.27 -11.79
C VAL A 225 7.17 26.13 -10.69
N MET A 226 6.42 25.51 -9.77
CA MET A 226 5.79 26.23 -8.65
C MET A 226 6.80 26.81 -7.64
N ILE A 227 7.91 26.12 -7.41
CA ILE A 227 8.94 26.54 -6.44
C ILE A 227 9.83 27.63 -7.04
N PHE A 228 10.28 27.45 -8.27
CA PHE A 228 11.30 28.32 -8.87
C PHE A 228 10.71 29.45 -9.74
N HIS A 229 9.40 29.41 -10.06
CA HIS A 229 8.67 30.39 -10.88
C HIS A 229 9.26 30.67 -12.27
N LYS A 230 10.35 30.00 -12.65
CA LYS A 230 11.05 30.10 -13.94
C LYS A 230 11.54 28.72 -14.36
N ILE A 231 11.40 28.42 -15.63
CA ILE A 231 11.99 27.22 -16.21
C ILE A 231 13.40 27.53 -16.66
N GLN A 232 14.37 27.12 -15.86
CA GLN A 232 15.79 27.14 -16.26
C GLN A 232 16.16 25.69 -16.63
N LEU A 233 16.34 25.44 -17.92
CA LEU A 233 16.49 24.07 -18.44
C LEU A 233 17.65 23.32 -17.76
N LYS A 234 18.78 23.97 -17.50
CA LYS A 234 19.92 23.35 -16.81
C LYS A 234 19.59 22.90 -15.38
N GLU A 235 18.86 23.72 -14.63
CA GLU A 235 18.46 23.41 -13.26
C GLU A 235 17.37 22.31 -13.24
N LEU A 236 16.38 22.42 -14.14
CA LEU A 236 15.34 21.39 -14.28
C LEU A 236 15.96 20.02 -14.60
N VAL A 237 16.88 19.97 -15.55
CA VAL A 237 17.60 18.73 -15.88
C VAL A 237 18.39 18.21 -14.68
N GLY A 238 19.03 19.08 -13.91
CA GLY A 238 19.74 18.68 -12.69
C GLY A 238 18.81 18.06 -11.64
N TRP A 239 17.62 18.62 -11.44
CA TRP A 239 16.60 18.04 -10.55
C TRP A 239 16.06 16.71 -11.08
N LEU A 240 15.77 16.60 -12.37
CA LEU A 240 15.30 15.36 -12.99
C LEU A 240 16.34 14.25 -12.86
N ILE A 241 17.62 14.52 -13.11
CA ILE A 241 18.70 13.54 -12.91
C ILE A 241 18.72 13.07 -11.45
N ARG A 242 18.59 13.98 -10.49
CA ARG A 242 18.54 13.61 -9.07
C ARG A 242 17.34 12.72 -8.75
N PHE A 243 16.15 13.04 -9.25
CA PHE A 243 14.95 12.21 -9.06
C PHE A 243 15.11 10.85 -9.73
N ILE A 244 15.65 10.79 -10.95
CA ILE A 244 15.91 9.53 -11.66
C ILE A 244 16.92 8.66 -10.87
N ALA A 245 18.01 9.25 -10.38
CA ALA A 245 19.00 8.52 -9.60
C ALA A 245 18.40 7.91 -8.32
N LEU A 246 17.57 8.69 -7.60
CA LEU A 246 16.88 8.21 -6.39
C LEU A 246 15.79 7.18 -6.73
N TYR A 247 15.13 7.32 -7.86
CA TYR A 247 14.15 6.37 -8.36
C TYR A 247 14.81 5.03 -8.71
N VAL A 248 15.92 5.07 -9.46
CA VAL A 248 16.71 3.85 -9.77
C VAL A 248 17.21 3.20 -8.48
N LEU A 249 17.71 3.98 -7.51
CA LEU A 249 18.10 3.45 -6.20
C LEU A 249 16.93 2.78 -5.44
N GLY A 250 15.70 3.23 -5.68
CA GLY A 250 14.51 2.63 -5.08
C GLY A 250 14.04 1.35 -5.76
N ILE A 251 14.40 1.13 -7.02
CA ILE A 251 14.05 -0.12 -7.74
C ILE A 251 15.05 -1.24 -7.40
N GLY A 252 16.28 -0.92 -7.04
CA GLY A 252 17.38 -1.85 -6.77
C GLY A 252 18.44 -1.72 -7.85
#